data_acef052df7cdbc7e22ba13a87b59f41a
#
_entry.id   acef052df7cdbc7e22ba13a87b59f41a
#
_cell.length_a   1.000
_cell.length_b   1.000
_cell.length_c   1.000
_cell.angle_alpha   90.00
_cell.angle_beta   90.00
_cell.angle_gamma   90.00
#
_symmetry.space_group_name_H-M   'P 1'
#
loop_
_entity.id
_entity.type
_entity.pdbx_description
1 polymer ?
#
loop_
_entity_poly.entity_id
_entity_poly.type
_entity_poly.pdbx_seq_one_letter_code
_entity_poly.pdbx_strand_id
1 'polypeptide(L)'
;GEWELPSYEPQRPAGVYYVDTAPANTMILAMTRAGKGQTYIEPMLDIWMRQKRPDNMVINDPKGELLVKNYVRATMRGFQVVQFNLINDMKTDIYNPLGMAAEAAREGDQTKCALYVENIADVFFPVDGAEDPVWPNAANNAFKRAAYGLIDYYLEEEHRLRQYAMRHGMDQKVLEQKLDTMWGKVTLYNCYQLFVQLTSKKRKSPMTQITERIKSGYYDQQSSDPDEVDALIEHDKAQAERI
;
A
#
# COMPACT_ATOMS: atom_id res chain seq x y z
N GLY A 1 -30.17 1.13 18.12
CA GLY A 1 -29.66 -0.25 18.17
C GLY A 1 -29.50 -0.69 19.59
N GLU A 2 -29.79 -1.94 19.86
CA GLU A 2 -29.55 -2.53 21.17
C GLU A 2 -28.06 -2.62 21.43
N TRP A 3 -27.63 -2.09 22.56
CA TRP A 3 -26.24 -2.06 23.00
C TRP A 3 -26.00 -3.25 23.92
N GLU A 4 -25.20 -4.21 23.52
CA GLU A 4 -24.77 -5.32 24.36
C GLU A 4 -23.41 -5.01 25.01
N LEU A 5 -23.38 -5.02 26.34
CA LEU A 5 -22.13 -4.96 27.09
C LEU A 5 -21.47 -6.34 27.08
N PRO A 6 -20.20 -6.44 26.68
CA PRO A 6 -19.43 -7.67 26.87
C PRO A 6 -19.40 -8.07 28.34
N SER A 7 -19.52 -9.35 28.65
CA SER A 7 -19.59 -9.90 30.01
C SER A 7 -18.33 -9.60 30.87
N TYR A 8 -17.24 -9.24 30.23
CA TYR A 8 -15.96 -8.90 30.90
C TYR A 8 -15.82 -7.42 31.28
N GLU A 9 -16.76 -6.55 30.86
CA GLU A 9 -16.71 -5.14 31.28
C GLU A 9 -17.25 -4.97 32.69
N PRO A 10 -16.54 -4.22 33.55
CA PRO A 10 -17.07 -3.90 34.87
C PRO A 10 -18.36 -3.10 34.71
N GLN A 11 -19.35 -3.38 35.52
CA GLN A 11 -20.58 -2.60 35.56
C GLN A 11 -20.25 -1.15 35.89
N ARG A 12 -20.56 -0.25 34.98
CA ARG A 12 -20.40 1.19 35.21
C ARG A 12 -21.55 1.69 36.05
N PRO A 13 -21.33 2.72 36.88
CA PRO A 13 -22.42 3.38 37.58
C PRO A 13 -23.46 3.84 36.55
N ALA A 14 -24.74 3.73 36.90
CA ALA A 14 -25.82 4.12 36.03
C ALA A 14 -25.64 5.57 35.54
N GLY A 15 -25.65 5.75 34.26
CA GLY A 15 -25.53 7.05 33.60
C GLY A 15 -26.40 7.08 32.35
N VAL A 16 -26.81 8.25 31.93
CA VAL A 16 -27.60 8.46 30.72
C VAL A 16 -26.68 9.13 29.70
N TYR A 17 -26.59 8.53 28.52
CA TYR A 17 -25.95 9.15 27.36
C TYR A 17 -27.01 9.71 26.43
N TYR A 18 -26.82 10.95 26.02
CA TYR A 18 -27.56 11.53 24.91
C TYR A 18 -26.78 11.27 23.63
N VAL A 19 -27.39 10.50 22.75
CA VAL A 19 -26.73 10.13 21.47
C VAL A 19 -27.48 10.83 20.34
N ASP A 20 -26.77 11.66 19.59
CA ASP A 20 -27.26 12.18 18.33
C ASP A 20 -27.01 11.15 17.23
N THR A 21 -28.06 10.73 16.55
CA THR A 21 -28.00 9.76 15.45
C THR A 21 -28.00 10.42 14.07
N ALA A 22 -28.01 11.76 14.02
CA ALA A 22 -27.93 12.48 12.76
C ALA A 22 -26.51 12.37 12.16
N PRO A 23 -26.38 12.29 10.83
CA PRO A 23 -25.08 12.32 10.15
C PRO A 23 -24.53 13.76 10.17
N ALA A 24 -23.96 14.18 11.29
CA ALA A 24 -23.47 15.53 11.50
C ALA A 24 -21.97 15.55 11.87
N ASN A 25 -21.26 16.54 11.35
CA ASN A 25 -19.91 16.84 11.79
C ASN A 25 -19.96 17.61 13.11
N THR A 26 -19.22 17.14 14.10
CA THR A 26 -19.18 17.80 15.42
C THR A 26 -17.85 18.47 15.65
N MET A 27 -17.85 19.73 16.02
CA MET A 27 -16.67 20.49 16.42
C MET A 27 -16.73 20.81 17.92
N ILE A 28 -15.66 20.44 18.65
CA ILE A 28 -15.55 20.68 20.09
C ILE A 28 -14.45 21.71 20.35
N LEU A 29 -14.84 22.87 20.81
CA LEU A 29 -13.93 23.95 21.19
C LEU A 29 -13.74 23.94 22.71
N ALA A 30 -12.51 23.75 23.14
CA ALA A 30 -12.14 23.79 24.54
C ALA A 30 -10.69 24.14 24.73
N MET A 31 -10.35 24.82 25.80
CA MET A 31 -8.97 25.09 26.18
C MET A 31 -8.20 23.79 26.48
N THR A 32 -6.88 23.90 26.47
CA THR A 32 -6.02 22.78 26.89
C THR A 32 -6.34 22.40 28.35
N ARG A 33 -6.41 21.09 28.63
CA ARG A 33 -6.78 20.51 29.94
C ARG A 33 -8.23 20.76 30.41
N ALA A 34 -9.12 21.24 29.56
CA ALA A 34 -10.54 21.42 29.87
C ALA A 34 -11.34 20.09 29.88
N GLY A 35 -10.69 18.95 29.80
CA GLY A 35 -11.35 17.64 29.88
C GLY A 35 -12.01 17.12 28.59
N LYS A 36 -11.84 17.79 27.44
CA LYS A 36 -12.48 17.37 26.17
C LYS A 36 -12.25 15.91 25.78
N GLY A 37 -11.06 15.38 26.07
CA GLY A 37 -10.75 13.96 25.83
C GLY A 37 -11.60 13.02 26.66
N GLN A 38 -11.69 13.29 27.98
CA GLN A 38 -12.39 12.42 28.91
C GLN A 38 -13.91 12.57 28.88
N THR A 39 -14.40 13.78 28.62
CA THR A 39 -15.84 14.04 28.68
C THR A 39 -16.56 13.82 27.36
N TYR A 40 -15.84 13.86 26.24
CA TYR A 40 -16.45 13.70 24.93
C TYR A 40 -15.79 12.60 24.08
N ILE A 41 -14.47 12.67 23.84
CA ILE A 41 -13.83 11.76 22.88
C ILE A 41 -13.85 10.31 23.37
N GLU A 42 -13.47 10.05 24.62
CA GLU A 42 -13.48 8.70 25.19
C GLU A 42 -14.89 8.08 25.28
N PRO A 43 -15.91 8.81 25.79
CA PRO A 43 -17.29 8.30 25.75
C PRO A 43 -17.80 8.05 24.34
N MET A 44 -17.49 8.92 23.38
CA MET A 44 -17.90 8.75 22.00
C MET A 44 -17.28 7.49 21.37
N LEU A 45 -15.97 7.25 21.59
CA LEU A 45 -15.31 6.02 21.13
C LEU A 45 -15.94 4.79 21.77
N ASP A 46 -16.23 4.84 23.05
CA ASP A 46 -16.88 3.73 23.77
C ASP A 46 -18.28 3.43 23.19
N ILE A 47 -19.08 4.47 22.94
CA ILE A 47 -20.39 4.35 22.32
C ILE A 47 -20.28 3.72 20.92
N TRP A 48 -19.39 4.20 20.09
CA TRP A 48 -19.23 3.68 18.73
C TRP A 48 -18.74 2.23 18.72
N MET A 49 -17.80 1.88 19.58
CA MET A 49 -17.33 0.50 19.70
C MET A 49 -18.40 -0.48 20.22
N ARG A 50 -19.46 0.00 20.86
CA ARG A 50 -20.58 -0.84 21.37
C ARG A 50 -21.68 -1.07 20.37
N GLN A 51 -21.63 -0.45 19.20
CA GLN A 51 -22.67 -0.63 18.19
C GLN A 51 -22.74 -2.08 17.71
N LYS A 52 -23.92 -2.58 17.44
CA LYS A 52 -24.15 -3.93 16.91
C LYS A 52 -23.50 -4.14 15.54
N ARG A 53 -23.36 -3.07 14.77
CA ARG A 53 -22.62 -3.00 13.50
C ARG A 53 -21.76 -1.74 13.56
N PRO A 54 -20.59 -1.83 14.17
CA PRO A 54 -19.72 -0.67 14.30
C PRO A 54 -19.11 -0.31 12.95
N ASP A 55 -19.04 0.99 12.70
CA ASP A 55 -18.34 1.54 11.54
C ASP A 55 -16.81 1.55 11.76
N ASN A 56 -16.06 1.66 10.67
CA ASN A 56 -14.63 1.88 10.74
C ASN A 56 -14.31 3.26 11.33
N MET A 57 -13.24 3.34 12.12
CA MET A 57 -12.83 4.58 12.79
C MET A 57 -11.41 4.95 12.39
N VAL A 58 -11.19 6.22 12.07
CA VAL A 58 -9.87 6.81 11.91
C VAL A 58 -9.66 7.82 13.02
N ILE A 59 -8.64 7.59 13.86
CA ILE A 59 -8.40 8.36 15.07
C ILE A 59 -7.01 9.00 14.99
N ASN A 60 -6.96 10.33 15.02
CA ASN A 60 -5.71 11.05 15.16
C ASN A 60 -5.40 11.22 16.66
N ASP A 61 -4.37 10.52 17.14
CA ASP A 61 -3.94 10.50 18.55
C ASP A 61 -2.47 10.91 18.69
N PRO A 62 -2.17 12.21 18.65
CA PRO A 62 -0.79 12.72 18.68
C PRO A 62 0.01 12.32 19.92
N LYS A 63 -0.65 11.94 21.01
CA LYS A 63 -0.02 11.56 22.28
C LYS A 63 -0.04 10.06 22.55
N GLY A 64 -0.79 9.29 21.78
CA GLY A 64 -0.99 7.86 22.01
C GLY A 64 -1.86 7.51 23.22
N GLU A 65 -2.49 8.49 23.87
CA GLU A 65 -3.30 8.28 25.07
C GLU A 65 -4.59 7.49 24.78
N LEU A 66 -5.23 7.77 23.63
CA LEU A 66 -6.46 7.10 23.23
C LEU A 66 -6.18 5.65 22.84
N LEU A 67 -5.09 5.41 22.12
CA LEU A 67 -4.67 4.07 21.76
C LEU A 67 -4.43 3.20 22.98
N VAL A 68 -3.60 3.68 23.91
CA VAL A 68 -3.26 2.93 25.15
C VAL A 68 -4.51 2.55 25.94
N LYS A 69 -5.46 3.46 26.06
CA LYS A 69 -6.69 3.23 26.84
C LYS A 69 -7.69 2.31 26.14
N ASN A 70 -7.76 2.35 24.82
CA ASN A 70 -8.84 1.71 24.08
C ASN A 70 -8.39 0.49 23.26
N TYR A 71 -7.10 0.23 23.09
CA TYR A 71 -6.58 -0.87 22.26
C TYR A 71 -7.18 -2.22 22.64
N VAL A 72 -7.04 -2.60 23.91
CA VAL A 72 -7.54 -3.89 24.41
C VAL A 72 -9.07 -3.99 24.23
N ARG A 73 -9.78 -2.92 24.56
CA ARG A 73 -11.24 -2.86 24.44
C ARG A 73 -11.71 -2.98 23.00
N ALA A 74 -11.06 -2.28 22.06
CA ALA A 74 -11.35 -2.36 20.63
C ALA A 74 -11.10 -3.77 20.09
N THR A 75 -9.94 -4.35 20.41
CA THR A 75 -9.58 -5.71 19.98
C THR A 75 -10.54 -6.77 20.51
N MET A 76 -10.94 -6.67 21.78
CA MET A 76 -11.90 -7.60 22.39
C MET A 76 -13.31 -7.49 21.76
N ARG A 77 -13.63 -6.37 21.13
CA ARG A 77 -14.87 -6.15 20.38
C ARG A 77 -14.78 -6.47 18.91
N GLY A 78 -13.66 -7.07 18.47
CA GLY A 78 -13.48 -7.55 17.11
C GLY A 78 -12.95 -6.50 16.13
N PHE A 79 -12.51 -5.33 16.60
CA PHE A 79 -11.84 -4.37 15.73
C PHE A 79 -10.42 -4.84 15.41
N GLN A 80 -10.05 -4.75 14.17
CA GLN A 80 -8.66 -4.79 13.76
C GLN A 80 -8.07 -3.40 13.99
N VAL A 81 -7.21 -3.27 15.00
CA VAL A 81 -6.57 -2.00 15.33
C VAL A 81 -5.25 -1.91 14.57
N VAL A 82 -5.15 -0.94 13.68
CA VAL A 82 -3.94 -0.63 12.92
C VAL A 82 -3.37 0.67 13.45
N GLN A 83 -2.08 0.66 13.82
CA GLN A 83 -1.38 1.82 14.34
C GLN A 83 -0.36 2.35 13.33
N PHE A 84 -0.51 3.60 12.94
CA PHE A 84 0.48 4.31 12.14
C PHE A 84 1.23 5.32 13.02
N ASN A 85 2.43 4.95 13.48
CA ASN A 85 3.19 5.73 14.46
C ASN A 85 4.36 6.44 13.79
N LEU A 86 4.26 7.78 13.65
CA LEU A 86 5.30 8.62 13.05
C LEU A 86 6.41 9.04 14.03
N ILE A 87 6.25 8.76 15.33
CA ILE A 87 7.22 9.11 16.36
C ILE A 87 8.16 7.94 16.66
N ASN A 88 7.61 6.72 16.63
CA ASN A 88 8.35 5.50 16.92
C ASN A 88 8.01 4.45 15.86
N ASP A 89 8.91 4.30 14.91
CA ASP A 89 8.81 3.38 13.79
C ASP A 89 8.77 1.90 14.20
N MET A 90 9.34 1.56 15.37
CA MET A 90 9.27 0.20 15.92
C MET A 90 7.89 -0.18 16.45
N LYS A 91 6.98 0.78 16.58
CA LYS A 91 5.60 0.59 17.06
C LYS A 91 4.55 0.88 15.99
N THR A 92 4.96 1.02 14.75
CA THR A 92 4.03 1.22 13.64
C THR A 92 3.72 -0.09 12.95
N ASP A 93 2.48 -0.26 12.52
CA ASP A 93 2.14 -1.33 11.58
C ASP A 93 2.68 -0.98 10.19
N ILE A 94 3.04 -2.01 9.45
CA ILE A 94 3.57 -1.83 8.09
C ILE A 94 2.42 -1.43 7.16
N TYR A 95 2.57 -0.28 6.53
CA TYR A 95 1.68 0.20 5.50
C TYR A 95 2.41 0.31 4.17
N ASN A 96 1.90 -0.41 3.15
CA ASN A 96 2.39 -0.30 1.79
C ASN A 96 1.43 0.54 0.95
N PRO A 97 1.75 1.81 0.63
CA PRO A 97 0.87 2.66 -0.17
C PRO A 97 0.56 2.09 -1.55
N LEU A 98 1.49 1.36 -2.16
CA LEU A 98 1.30 0.73 -3.47
C LEU A 98 0.50 -0.57 -3.43
N GLY A 99 0.17 -1.09 -2.23
CA GLY A 99 -0.56 -2.36 -2.09
C GLY A 99 -1.90 -2.36 -2.82
N MET A 100 -2.68 -1.28 -2.67
CA MET A 100 -3.99 -1.16 -3.34
C MET A 100 -3.85 -1.08 -4.88
N ALA A 101 -2.81 -0.39 -5.37
CA ALA A 101 -2.53 -0.32 -6.80
C ALA A 101 -2.13 -1.69 -7.36
N ALA A 102 -1.28 -2.42 -6.62
CA ALA A 102 -0.87 -3.78 -6.97
C ALA A 102 -2.06 -4.76 -7.00
N GLU A 103 -2.95 -4.67 -6.01
CA GLU A 103 -4.15 -5.50 -5.97
C GLU A 103 -5.10 -5.20 -7.14
N ALA A 104 -5.37 -3.93 -7.41
CA ALA A 104 -6.19 -3.53 -8.57
C ALA A 104 -5.60 -4.03 -9.90
N ALA A 105 -4.27 -3.98 -10.05
CA ALA A 105 -3.58 -4.49 -11.23
C ALA A 105 -3.75 -6.01 -11.39
N ARG A 106 -3.65 -6.76 -10.28
CA ARG A 106 -3.87 -8.22 -10.25
C ARG A 106 -5.31 -8.60 -10.62
N GLU A 107 -6.26 -7.77 -10.23
CA GLU A 107 -7.68 -7.94 -10.61
C GLU A 107 -7.96 -7.55 -12.07
N GLY A 108 -6.99 -6.95 -12.76
CA GLY A 108 -7.14 -6.46 -14.13
C GLY A 108 -7.82 -5.09 -14.23
N ASP A 109 -8.06 -4.41 -13.11
CA ASP A 109 -8.65 -3.07 -13.07
C ASP A 109 -7.55 -1.99 -13.20
N GLN A 110 -7.12 -1.79 -14.44
CA GLN A 110 -6.08 -0.79 -14.75
C GLN A 110 -6.51 0.64 -14.38
N THR A 111 -7.81 0.94 -14.42
CA THR A 111 -8.33 2.27 -14.08
C THR A 111 -8.13 2.56 -12.59
N LYS A 112 -8.48 1.61 -11.73
CA LYS A 112 -8.22 1.75 -10.29
C LYS A 112 -6.73 1.76 -9.96
N CYS A 113 -5.95 0.91 -10.62
CA CYS A 113 -4.50 0.90 -10.45
C CYS A 113 -3.92 2.28 -10.77
N ALA A 114 -4.29 2.88 -11.91
CA ALA A 114 -3.86 4.21 -12.29
C ALA A 114 -4.28 5.27 -11.26
N LEU A 115 -5.53 5.25 -10.82
CA LEU A 115 -6.06 6.19 -9.83
C LEU A 115 -5.26 6.13 -8.51
N TYR A 116 -4.95 4.93 -8.01
CA TYR A 116 -4.16 4.78 -6.78
C TYR A 116 -2.73 5.27 -6.95
N VAL A 117 -2.06 4.95 -8.05
CA VAL A 117 -0.71 5.44 -8.33
C VAL A 117 -0.68 6.96 -8.47
N GLU A 118 -1.67 7.56 -9.15
CA GLU A 118 -1.81 9.02 -9.29
C GLU A 118 -2.01 9.69 -7.94
N ASN A 119 -2.93 9.21 -7.12
CA ASN A 119 -3.18 9.76 -5.78
C ASN A 119 -1.91 9.72 -4.91
N ILE A 120 -1.15 8.64 -4.96
CA ILE A 120 0.12 8.53 -4.23
C ILE A 120 1.14 9.54 -4.77
N ALA A 121 1.25 9.65 -6.10
CA ALA A 121 2.17 10.57 -6.74
C ALA A 121 1.86 12.04 -6.37
N ASP A 122 0.59 12.41 -6.36
CA ASP A 122 0.15 13.77 -6.04
C ASP A 122 0.37 14.13 -4.56
N VAL A 123 0.27 13.15 -3.66
CA VAL A 123 0.58 13.35 -2.24
C VAL A 123 2.08 13.58 -2.01
N PHE A 124 2.94 12.79 -2.68
CA PHE A 124 4.39 12.91 -2.50
C PHE A 124 5.02 14.03 -3.32
N PHE A 125 4.47 14.33 -4.46
CA PHE A 125 4.98 15.33 -5.41
C PHE A 125 3.86 16.28 -5.86
N PRO A 126 3.33 17.09 -4.93
CA PRO A 126 2.24 18.02 -5.26
C PRO A 126 2.72 19.05 -6.27
N VAL A 127 1.94 19.25 -7.31
CA VAL A 127 2.22 20.22 -8.39
C VAL A 127 1.53 21.55 -8.10
N ASP A 128 0.36 21.50 -7.44
CA ASP A 128 -0.44 22.67 -7.16
C ASP A 128 0.25 23.61 -6.15
N GLY A 129 0.34 24.89 -6.50
CA GLY A 129 0.97 25.91 -5.66
C GLY A 129 2.49 26.00 -5.76
N ALA A 130 3.13 25.24 -6.63
CA ALA A 130 4.56 25.37 -6.88
C ALA A 130 4.87 26.63 -7.73
N GLU A 131 5.89 27.40 -7.32
CA GLU A 131 6.37 28.58 -8.09
C GLU A 131 6.89 28.15 -9.48
N ASP A 132 7.57 27.01 -9.55
CA ASP A 132 8.00 26.38 -10.81
C ASP A 132 7.45 24.95 -10.88
N PRO A 133 6.43 24.69 -11.69
CA PRO A 133 5.79 23.38 -11.77
C PRO A 133 6.59 22.32 -12.55
N VAL A 134 7.68 22.70 -13.22
CA VAL A 134 8.47 21.79 -14.07
C VAL A 134 9.07 20.63 -13.24
N TRP A 135 9.70 20.96 -12.12
CA TRP A 135 10.36 19.96 -11.28
C TRP A 135 9.41 19.02 -10.54
N PRO A 136 8.35 19.53 -9.88
CA PRO A 136 7.34 18.65 -9.28
C PRO A 136 6.65 17.75 -10.30
N ASN A 137 6.31 18.28 -11.50
CA ASN A 137 5.75 17.46 -12.58
C ASN A 137 6.71 16.37 -13.05
N ALA A 138 7.99 16.69 -13.21
CA ALA A 138 8.99 15.71 -13.60
C ALA A 138 9.14 14.61 -12.54
N ALA A 139 9.17 14.97 -11.26
CA ALA A 139 9.26 14.01 -10.15
C ALA A 139 8.00 13.12 -10.06
N ASN A 140 6.82 13.73 -10.17
CA ASN A 140 5.53 13.03 -10.18
C ASN A 140 5.47 12.00 -11.33
N ASN A 141 5.82 12.42 -12.55
CA ASN A 141 5.86 11.53 -13.71
C ASN A 141 6.93 10.43 -13.60
N ALA A 142 8.09 10.74 -13.05
CA ALA A 142 9.15 9.75 -12.83
C ALA A 142 8.71 8.68 -11.82
N PHE A 143 8.06 9.09 -10.73
CA PHE A 143 7.48 8.17 -9.75
C PHE A 143 6.41 7.27 -10.38
N LYS A 144 5.45 7.84 -11.12
CA LYS A 144 4.40 7.06 -11.81
C LYS A 144 5.00 6.01 -12.72
N ARG A 145 5.98 6.38 -13.54
CA ARG A 145 6.68 5.42 -14.44
C ARG A 145 7.37 4.30 -13.67
N ALA A 146 8.04 4.62 -12.57
CA ALA A 146 8.69 3.61 -11.74
C ALA A 146 7.66 2.67 -11.09
N ALA A 147 6.55 3.21 -10.60
CA ALA A 147 5.49 2.41 -9.98
C ALA A 147 4.81 1.49 -11.00
N TYR A 148 4.44 2.01 -12.17
CA TYR A 148 3.85 1.19 -13.24
C TYR A 148 4.83 0.12 -13.73
N GLY A 149 6.09 0.49 -13.99
CA GLY A 149 7.10 -0.48 -14.43
C GLY A 149 7.33 -1.60 -13.40
N LEU A 150 7.27 -1.27 -12.11
CA LEU A 150 7.38 -2.27 -11.05
C LEU A 150 6.16 -3.19 -11.02
N ILE A 151 4.95 -2.66 -11.15
CA ILE A 151 3.69 -3.41 -11.18
C ILE A 151 3.65 -4.32 -12.41
N ASP A 152 3.96 -3.81 -13.59
CA ASP A 152 3.99 -4.57 -14.84
C ASP A 152 4.99 -5.72 -14.77
N TYR A 153 6.18 -5.47 -14.23
CA TYR A 153 7.17 -6.52 -14.02
C TYR A 153 6.62 -7.67 -13.17
N TYR A 154 5.93 -7.35 -12.06
CA TYR A 154 5.38 -8.39 -11.20
C TYR A 154 4.13 -9.07 -11.77
N LEU A 155 3.37 -8.42 -12.64
CA LEU A 155 2.30 -9.07 -13.40
C LEU A 155 2.88 -10.14 -14.35
N GLU A 156 3.96 -9.81 -15.04
CA GLU A 156 4.64 -10.78 -15.91
C GLU A 156 5.25 -11.94 -15.11
N GLU A 157 5.90 -11.66 -13.98
CA GLU A 157 6.45 -12.69 -13.11
C GLU A 157 5.35 -13.59 -12.51
N GLU A 158 4.18 -13.03 -12.15
CA GLU A 158 3.03 -13.83 -11.73
C GLU A 158 2.59 -14.78 -12.86
N HIS A 159 2.49 -14.26 -14.08
CA HIS A 159 2.11 -15.09 -15.23
C HIS A 159 3.12 -16.23 -15.45
N ARG A 160 4.41 -15.95 -15.41
CA ARG A 160 5.47 -16.96 -15.53
C ARG A 160 5.40 -17.99 -14.40
N LEU A 161 5.21 -17.54 -13.17
CA LEU A 161 5.13 -18.44 -12.01
C LEU A 161 3.90 -19.34 -12.08
N ARG A 162 2.75 -18.84 -12.51
CA ARG A 162 1.54 -19.63 -12.73
C ARG A 162 1.72 -20.67 -13.84
N GLN A 163 2.36 -20.29 -14.95
CA GLN A 163 2.69 -21.28 -16.02
C GLN A 163 3.66 -22.35 -15.52
N TYR A 164 4.68 -21.95 -14.76
CA TYR A 164 5.62 -22.90 -14.17
C TYR A 164 4.90 -23.87 -13.22
N ALA A 165 4.02 -23.36 -12.37
CA ALA A 165 3.24 -24.16 -11.43
C ALA A 165 2.35 -25.19 -12.13
N MET A 166 1.69 -24.78 -13.24
CA MET A 166 0.88 -25.70 -14.06
C MET A 166 1.72 -26.82 -14.69
N ARG A 167 2.90 -26.49 -15.22
CA ARG A 167 3.77 -27.47 -15.89
C ARG A 167 4.37 -28.51 -14.89
N HIS A 168 4.61 -28.09 -13.66
CA HIS A 168 5.33 -28.89 -12.66
C HIS A 168 4.43 -29.42 -11.53
N GLY A 169 3.10 -29.23 -11.63
CA GLY A 169 2.15 -29.74 -10.63
C GLY A 169 2.37 -29.15 -9.24
N MET A 170 2.71 -27.86 -9.14
CA MET A 170 2.93 -27.21 -7.86
C MET A 170 1.62 -27.12 -7.05
N ASP A 171 1.70 -27.38 -5.75
CA ASP A 171 0.58 -27.24 -4.83
C ASP A 171 0.08 -25.77 -4.79
N GLN A 172 -1.24 -25.60 -4.77
CA GLN A 172 -1.85 -24.27 -4.84
C GLN A 172 -1.48 -23.38 -3.65
N LYS A 173 -1.36 -23.95 -2.45
CA LYS A 173 -0.96 -23.17 -1.27
C LYS A 173 0.47 -22.66 -1.38
N VAL A 174 1.36 -23.48 -1.96
CA VAL A 174 2.76 -23.08 -2.20
C VAL A 174 2.82 -21.99 -3.26
N LEU A 175 2.00 -22.08 -4.30
CA LEU A 175 1.90 -21.05 -5.32
C LEU A 175 1.42 -19.72 -4.73
N GLU A 176 0.34 -19.73 -3.95
CA GLU A 176 -0.19 -18.52 -3.31
C GLU A 176 0.82 -17.87 -2.37
N GLN A 177 1.51 -18.63 -1.54
CA GLN A 177 2.58 -18.11 -0.68
C GLN A 177 3.71 -17.45 -1.47
N LYS A 178 4.10 -18.04 -2.61
CA LYS A 178 5.12 -17.44 -3.49
C LYS A 178 4.62 -16.16 -4.14
N LEU A 179 3.36 -16.13 -4.57
CA LEU A 179 2.74 -14.93 -5.13
C LEU A 179 2.65 -13.81 -4.11
N ASP A 180 2.21 -14.10 -2.89
CA ASP A 180 2.13 -13.10 -1.82
C ASP A 180 3.52 -12.53 -1.47
N THR A 181 4.52 -13.41 -1.37
CA THR A 181 5.91 -12.98 -1.13
C THR A 181 6.44 -12.11 -2.28
N MET A 182 6.08 -12.44 -3.50
CA MET A 182 6.46 -11.71 -4.69
C MET A 182 5.80 -10.33 -4.74
N TRP A 183 4.48 -10.27 -4.57
CA TRP A 183 3.72 -9.02 -4.58
C TRP A 183 4.03 -8.12 -3.37
N GLY A 184 4.46 -8.69 -2.25
CA GLY A 184 4.99 -7.94 -1.12
C GLY A 184 6.23 -7.09 -1.44
N LYS A 185 6.85 -7.29 -2.61
CA LYS A 185 7.97 -6.48 -3.10
C LYS A 185 7.54 -5.22 -3.88
N VAL A 186 6.26 -5.07 -4.22
CA VAL A 186 5.73 -3.84 -4.82
C VAL A 186 5.61 -2.77 -3.75
N THR A 187 6.71 -2.08 -3.48
CA THR A 187 6.84 -1.10 -2.39
C THR A 187 7.46 0.20 -2.89
N LEU A 188 7.24 1.29 -2.13
CA LEU A 188 7.93 2.57 -2.40
C LEU A 188 9.44 2.43 -2.38
N TYR A 189 9.96 1.59 -1.48
CA TYR A 189 11.40 1.33 -1.42
C TYR A 189 11.94 0.73 -2.72
N ASN A 190 11.25 -0.24 -3.29
CA ASN A 190 11.66 -0.86 -4.54
C ASN A 190 11.47 0.08 -5.75
N CYS A 191 10.46 0.94 -5.75
CA CYS A 191 10.35 2.05 -6.71
C CYS A 191 11.57 2.99 -6.62
N TYR A 192 11.95 3.37 -5.41
CA TYR A 192 13.15 4.19 -5.19
C TYR A 192 14.42 3.49 -5.67
N GLN A 193 14.59 2.21 -5.35
CA GLN A 193 15.76 1.43 -5.81
C GLN A 193 15.81 1.34 -7.33
N LEU A 194 14.69 1.13 -7.99
CA LEU A 194 14.59 1.15 -9.44
C LEU A 194 15.03 2.50 -10.00
N PHE A 195 14.53 3.59 -9.43
CA PHE A 195 14.88 4.95 -9.83
C PHE A 195 16.38 5.23 -9.67
N VAL A 196 16.97 4.87 -8.53
CA VAL A 196 18.42 5.03 -8.26
C VAL A 196 19.24 4.20 -9.25
N GLN A 197 18.79 3.00 -9.59
CA GLN A 197 19.47 2.16 -10.57
C GLN A 197 19.44 2.75 -11.98
N LEU A 198 18.32 3.33 -12.38
CA LEU A 198 18.16 3.98 -13.68
C LEU A 198 19.00 5.26 -13.81
N THR A 199 19.13 6.02 -12.71
CA THR A 199 19.86 7.30 -12.70
C THR A 199 21.35 7.14 -12.41
N SER A 200 21.80 5.96 -11.98
CA SER A 200 23.20 5.72 -11.65
C SER A 200 24.08 5.71 -12.90
N LYS A 201 25.00 6.67 -13.01
CA LYS A 201 25.99 6.75 -14.11
C LYS A 201 26.92 5.52 -14.23
N LYS A 202 26.96 4.65 -13.21
CA LYS A 202 27.78 3.43 -13.20
C LYS A 202 27.05 2.20 -13.75
N ARG A 203 25.74 2.26 -13.93
CA ARG A 203 24.96 1.15 -14.51
C ARG A 203 24.53 1.54 -15.91
N LYS A 204 24.82 0.64 -16.82
CA LYS A 204 24.37 0.74 -18.21
C LYS A 204 22.84 0.70 -18.22
N SER A 205 22.22 1.49 -19.09
CA SER A 205 20.76 1.43 -19.25
C SER A 205 20.32 0.00 -19.60
N PRO A 206 19.08 -0.40 -19.29
CA PRO A 206 18.58 -1.71 -19.68
C PRO A 206 18.79 -2.00 -21.18
N MET A 207 18.56 -1.02 -22.03
CA MET A 207 18.79 -1.14 -23.47
C MET A 207 20.28 -1.33 -23.81
N THR A 208 21.19 -0.67 -23.09
CA THR A 208 22.64 -0.86 -23.27
C THR A 208 23.06 -2.27 -22.85
N GLN A 209 22.48 -2.80 -21.76
CA GLN A 209 22.75 -4.16 -21.31
C GLN A 209 22.30 -5.21 -22.34
N ILE A 210 21.11 -5.01 -22.94
CA ILE A 210 20.60 -5.89 -24.00
C ILE A 210 21.53 -5.83 -25.21
N THR A 211 21.95 -4.65 -25.62
CA THR A 211 22.87 -4.48 -26.74
C THR A 211 24.21 -5.22 -26.50
N GLU A 212 24.69 -5.21 -25.26
CA GLU A 212 25.91 -5.96 -24.89
C GLU A 212 25.67 -7.47 -24.83
N ARG A 213 24.49 -7.92 -24.36
CA ARG A 213 24.12 -9.34 -24.39
C ARG A 213 24.06 -9.87 -25.83
N ILE A 214 23.48 -9.08 -26.75
CA ILE A 214 23.49 -9.41 -28.19
C ILE A 214 24.92 -9.55 -28.69
N LYS A 215 25.78 -8.54 -28.42
CA LYS A 215 27.19 -8.55 -28.88
C LYS A 215 28.00 -9.69 -28.25
N SER A 216 27.66 -10.14 -27.06
CA SER A 216 28.35 -11.24 -26.39
C SER A 216 27.86 -12.64 -26.78
N GLY A 217 26.88 -12.76 -27.66
CA GLY A 217 26.27 -14.04 -28.03
C GLY A 217 25.50 -14.70 -26.89
N TYR A 218 25.03 -13.91 -25.92
CA TYR A 218 24.30 -14.43 -24.77
C TYR A 218 23.01 -15.15 -25.17
N TYR A 219 22.29 -14.62 -26.14
CA TYR A 219 21.05 -15.21 -26.64
C TYR A 219 21.29 -16.44 -27.48
N ASP A 220 22.38 -16.49 -28.22
CA ASP A 220 22.79 -17.65 -29.03
C ASP A 220 23.12 -18.87 -28.17
N GLN A 221 23.47 -18.64 -26.87
CA GLN A 221 23.69 -19.73 -25.90
C GLN A 221 22.40 -20.29 -25.32
N GLN A 222 21.27 -19.58 -25.46
CA GLN A 222 19.98 -20.00 -24.92
C GLN A 222 19.14 -20.81 -25.91
N SER A 223 19.30 -20.54 -27.19
CA SER A 223 18.68 -21.31 -28.27
C SER A 223 19.61 -21.39 -29.49
N SER A 224 19.57 -22.49 -30.19
CA SER A 224 20.24 -22.69 -31.46
C SER A 224 19.34 -22.33 -32.67
N ASP A 225 18.08 -22.00 -32.40
CA ASP A 225 17.11 -21.59 -33.41
C ASP A 225 17.12 -20.06 -33.55
N PRO A 226 17.48 -19.52 -34.74
CA PRO A 226 17.53 -18.09 -34.96
C PRO A 226 16.21 -17.36 -34.68
N ASP A 227 15.07 -17.98 -34.98
CA ASP A 227 13.75 -17.37 -34.78
C ASP A 227 13.42 -17.26 -33.28
N GLU A 228 13.83 -18.24 -32.46
CA GLU A 228 13.70 -18.16 -30.99
C GLU A 228 14.65 -17.13 -30.39
N VAL A 229 15.86 -17.00 -30.89
CA VAL A 229 16.83 -15.98 -30.46
C VAL A 229 16.30 -14.59 -30.72
N ASP A 230 15.77 -14.32 -31.90
CA ASP A 230 15.17 -13.04 -32.24
C ASP A 230 13.93 -12.72 -31.38
N ALA A 231 13.09 -13.71 -31.09
CA ALA A 231 11.94 -13.54 -30.19
C ALA A 231 12.37 -13.18 -28.75
N LEU A 232 13.44 -13.79 -28.23
CA LEU A 232 14.01 -13.48 -26.91
C LEU A 232 14.57 -12.06 -26.85
N ILE A 233 15.27 -11.64 -27.90
CA ILE A 233 15.83 -10.29 -28.03
C ILE A 233 14.72 -9.23 -28.07
N GLU A 234 13.69 -9.46 -28.89
CA GLU A 234 12.55 -8.53 -29.00
C GLU A 234 11.75 -8.45 -27.70
N HIS A 235 11.56 -9.57 -27.01
CA HIS A 235 10.94 -9.60 -25.69
C HIS A 235 11.73 -8.74 -24.68
N ASP A 236 13.03 -8.92 -24.57
CA ASP A 236 13.88 -8.17 -23.64
C ASP A 236 13.94 -6.68 -24.00
N LYS A 237 13.94 -6.32 -25.29
CA LYS A 237 13.85 -4.93 -25.76
C LYS A 237 12.51 -4.30 -25.37
N ALA A 238 11.40 -4.97 -25.63
CA ALA A 238 10.08 -4.48 -25.26
C ALA A 238 9.95 -4.28 -23.74
N GLN A 239 10.57 -5.14 -22.94
CA GLN A 239 10.63 -5.01 -21.50
C GLN A 239 11.50 -3.81 -21.07
N ALA A 240 12.62 -3.58 -21.72
CA ALA A 240 13.52 -2.45 -21.43
C ALA A 240 12.94 -1.09 -21.84
N GLU A 241 12.07 -1.04 -22.83
CA GLU A 241 11.36 0.19 -23.26
C GLU A 241 10.22 0.57 -22.31
N ARG A 242 9.71 -0.37 -21.53
CA ARG A 242 8.65 -0.13 -20.53
C ARG A 242 9.19 0.37 -19.19
N ILE A 243 10.48 0.26 -18.94
CA ILE A 243 11.20 0.70 -17.76
C ILE A 243 11.90 2.04 -18.04
#